data_805d6661a450e9ef34c1a94131517cb6
#
_entry.id   805d6661a450e9ef34c1a94131517cb6
#
_cell.length_a   1.000
_cell.length_b   1.000
_cell.length_c   1.000
_cell.angle_alpha   90.00
_cell.angle_beta   90.00
_cell.angle_gamma   90.00
#
_symmetry.space_group_name_H-M   'P 1'
#
loop_
_entity.id
_entity.type
_entity.pdbx_description
1 polymer ?
#
loop_
_entity_poly.entity_id
_entity_poly.type
_entity_poly.pdbx_seq_one_letter_code
_entity_poly.pdbx_strand_id
1 'polypeptide(L)'
;FSKAVNGKDEIDTVGLSEAFQKATQTAYKAVMKPKEGTILTVASSCAQASQSACLETDDIEDFLEYVIKEADETLLKTTDMLPALKEAGVVDAGGKGLLFILKGALYNLKSGSDAVLNTENKNTESTENIDISALSTVKAEDIKFGYCTEFFILKPNASEKELDDLKEFLLSMGDSLMLVSDDEVIKVHVHTNHPGLVIEKALKMGALNGLKIDNMRIQHTNKIDFSNSAGKNEEKSEPKKRGFISVSAGSGFDEIFKNI
;
A
#
# COMPACT_ATOMS: atom_id res chain seq x y z
N PHE A 1 4.93 5.14 13.55
CA PHE A 1 3.90 5.02 14.57
C PHE A 1 4.37 4.10 15.71
N SER A 2 4.64 2.82 15.44
CA SER A 2 5.04 1.81 16.45
C SER A 2 6.15 2.31 17.40
N LYS A 3 7.26 2.86 16.87
CA LYS A 3 8.35 3.40 17.71
C LYS A 3 7.91 4.54 18.64
N ALA A 4 6.87 5.30 18.29
CA ALA A 4 6.37 6.39 19.12
C ALA A 4 5.53 5.93 20.31
N VAL A 5 4.92 4.74 20.19
CA VAL A 5 4.06 4.15 21.23
C VAL A 5 4.75 3.02 22.00
N ASN A 6 5.94 2.58 21.55
CA ASN A 6 6.66 1.47 22.16
C ASN A 6 7.02 1.77 23.62
N GLY A 7 6.76 0.80 24.50
CA GLY A 7 7.05 0.90 25.96
C GLY A 7 6.07 1.77 26.74
N LYS A 8 4.95 2.19 26.13
CA LYS A 8 3.85 2.87 26.81
C LYS A 8 2.71 1.87 27.07
N ASP A 9 2.27 1.76 28.29
CA ASP A 9 1.12 0.91 28.66
C ASP A 9 -0.21 1.58 28.28
N GLU A 10 -0.25 2.91 28.29
CA GLU A 10 -1.40 3.73 27.91
C GLU A 10 -0.94 4.89 27.03
N ILE A 11 -1.81 5.39 26.19
CA ILE A 11 -1.57 6.53 25.31
C ILE A 11 -2.80 7.44 25.30
N ASP A 12 -2.57 8.74 25.44
CA ASP A 12 -3.58 9.79 25.33
C ASP A 12 -3.65 10.40 23.91
N THR A 13 -4.54 11.34 23.71
CA THR A 13 -4.73 12.03 22.43
C THR A 13 -3.49 12.81 21.99
N VAL A 14 -2.74 13.36 22.92
CA VAL A 14 -1.46 14.07 22.65
C VAL A 14 -0.41 13.08 22.14
N GLY A 15 -0.24 11.95 22.83
CA GLY A 15 0.69 10.91 22.42
C GLY A 15 0.31 10.28 21.09
N LEU A 16 -0.98 10.11 20.81
CA LEU A 16 -1.48 9.67 19.49
C LEU A 16 -1.15 10.70 18.41
N SER A 17 -1.34 11.99 18.66
CA SER A 17 -0.97 13.05 17.72
C SER A 17 0.52 13.03 17.39
N GLU A 18 1.39 12.90 18.41
CA GLU A 18 2.82 12.73 18.19
C GLU A 18 3.15 11.50 17.34
N ALA A 19 2.44 10.38 17.57
CA ALA A 19 2.63 9.14 16.81
C ALA A 19 2.24 9.32 15.34
N PHE A 20 1.12 10.01 15.03
CA PHE A 20 0.72 10.37 13.66
C PHE A 20 1.76 11.26 12.98
N GLN A 21 2.28 12.27 13.69
CA GLN A 21 3.33 13.17 13.19
C GLN A 21 4.60 12.40 12.80
N LYS A 22 5.12 11.58 13.73
CA LYS A 22 6.33 10.77 13.50
C LYS A 22 6.14 9.75 12.38
N ALA A 23 4.95 9.12 12.30
CA ALA A 23 4.63 8.18 11.25
C ALA A 23 4.67 8.83 9.87
N THR A 24 4.02 9.98 9.72
CA THR A 24 3.97 10.76 8.48
C THR A 24 5.35 11.25 8.07
N GLN A 25 6.13 11.81 8.99
CA GLN A 25 7.50 12.24 8.71
C GLN A 25 8.38 11.09 8.23
N THR A 26 8.25 9.91 8.87
CA THR A 26 9.01 8.72 8.48
C THR A 26 8.58 8.24 7.09
N ALA A 27 7.29 8.25 6.77
CA ALA A 27 6.79 7.85 5.47
C ALA A 27 7.29 8.78 4.35
N TYR A 28 7.27 10.10 4.57
CA TYR A 28 7.83 11.07 3.61
C TYR A 28 9.34 10.90 3.40
N LYS A 29 10.11 10.63 4.47
CA LYS A 29 11.56 10.37 4.38
C LYS A 29 11.88 9.07 3.63
N ALA A 30 11.01 8.07 3.73
CA ALA A 30 11.18 6.77 3.07
C ALA A 30 10.97 6.84 1.55
N VAL A 31 10.17 7.80 1.06
CA VAL A 31 9.85 7.98 -0.35
C VAL A 31 10.75 9.04 -0.96
N MET A 32 11.54 8.67 -1.95
CA MET A 32 12.54 9.56 -2.58
C MET A 32 11.93 10.75 -3.34
N LYS A 33 10.76 10.56 -3.93
CA LYS A 33 10.03 11.59 -4.66
C LYS A 33 8.56 11.52 -4.24
N PRO A 34 8.23 12.06 -3.05
CA PRO A 34 6.85 12.06 -2.59
C PRO A 34 5.98 12.81 -3.60
N LYS A 35 4.83 12.22 -3.92
CA LYS A 35 3.83 12.80 -4.80
C LYS A 35 2.59 13.12 -4.00
N GLU A 36 2.09 14.34 -4.17
CA GLU A 36 0.79 14.72 -3.61
C GLU A 36 -0.34 14.00 -4.36
N GLY A 37 -1.47 13.82 -3.67
CA GLY A 37 -2.60 13.03 -4.18
C GLY A 37 -2.46 11.52 -3.95
N THR A 38 -1.54 11.11 -3.06
CA THR A 38 -1.31 9.70 -2.69
C THR A 38 -1.63 9.46 -1.21
N ILE A 39 -1.43 8.21 -0.75
CA ILE A 39 -1.49 7.84 0.67
C ILE A 39 -0.69 8.80 1.57
N LEU A 40 0.41 9.38 1.08
CA LEU A 40 1.21 10.34 1.84
C LEU A 40 0.42 11.62 2.15
N THR A 41 -0.34 12.11 1.17
CA THR A 41 -1.20 13.29 1.35
C THR A 41 -2.30 13.02 2.40
N VAL A 42 -2.92 11.84 2.34
CA VAL A 42 -3.93 11.43 3.34
C VAL A 42 -3.30 11.26 4.72
N ALA A 43 -2.13 10.64 4.82
CA ALA A 43 -1.40 10.51 6.08
C ALA A 43 -0.99 11.89 6.66
N SER A 44 -0.60 12.84 5.79
CA SER A 44 -0.31 14.22 6.20
C SER A 44 -1.54 14.91 6.75
N SER A 45 -2.70 14.71 6.12
CA SER A 45 -3.98 15.22 6.62
C SER A 45 -4.34 14.63 7.98
N CYS A 46 -4.16 13.31 8.17
CA CYS A 46 -4.34 12.67 9.48
C CYS A 46 -3.45 13.32 10.55
N ALA A 47 -2.17 13.55 10.22
CA ALA A 47 -1.23 14.16 11.15
C ALA A 47 -1.61 15.61 11.49
N GLN A 48 -2.03 16.42 10.53
CA GLN A 48 -2.49 17.78 10.76
C GLN A 48 -3.78 17.82 11.59
N ALA A 49 -4.76 17.00 11.21
CA ALA A 49 -6.02 16.90 11.95
C ALA A 49 -5.80 16.44 13.39
N SER A 50 -4.85 15.54 13.64
CA SER A 50 -4.52 15.05 14.97
C SER A 50 -3.98 16.14 15.90
N GLN A 51 -3.27 17.15 15.36
CA GLN A 51 -2.80 18.30 16.14
C GLN A 51 -3.94 19.19 16.61
N SER A 52 -4.98 19.34 15.79
CA SER A 52 -6.16 20.11 16.18
C SER A 52 -7.02 19.30 17.15
N ALA A 53 -7.25 18.04 16.85
CA ALA A 53 -8.10 17.16 17.67
C ALA A 53 -7.59 17.00 19.11
N CYS A 54 -6.28 16.84 19.34
CA CYS A 54 -5.74 16.68 20.68
C CYS A 54 -5.80 17.95 21.55
N LEU A 55 -6.12 19.10 20.97
CA LEU A 55 -6.38 20.34 21.70
C LEU A 55 -7.87 20.51 22.07
N GLU A 56 -8.75 19.78 21.38
CA GLU A 56 -10.20 19.90 21.53
C GLU A 56 -10.81 18.81 22.40
N THR A 57 -10.20 17.61 22.43
CA THR A 57 -10.74 16.47 23.19
C THR A 57 -9.63 15.58 23.76
N ASP A 58 -9.89 15.07 24.98
CA ASP A 58 -9.09 14.02 25.61
C ASP A 58 -9.66 12.60 25.31
N ASP A 59 -10.83 12.53 24.69
CA ASP A 59 -11.47 11.27 24.30
C ASP A 59 -10.88 10.74 23.00
N ILE A 60 -10.42 9.48 23.03
CA ILE A 60 -9.78 8.83 21.87
C ILE A 60 -10.76 8.56 20.73
N GLU A 61 -12.02 8.26 21.03
CA GLU A 61 -13.03 8.01 20.01
C GLU A 61 -13.36 9.29 19.24
N ASP A 62 -13.62 10.40 19.95
CA ASP A 62 -13.86 11.71 19.36
C ASP A 62 -12.64 12.19 18.55
N PHE A 63 -11.44 12.00 19.11
CA PHE A 63 -10.19 12.30 18.43
C PHE A 63 -10.07 11.57 17.09
N LEU A 64 -10.30 10.24 17.08
CA LEU A 64 -10.22 9.45 15.86
C LEU A 64 -11.32 9.79 14.86
N GLU A 65 -12.54 10.09 15.32
CA GLU A 65 -13.61 10.57 14.45
C GLU A 65 -13.22 11.83 13.71
N TYR A 66 -12.67 12.81 14.43
CA TYR A 66 -12.22 14.06 13.83
C TYR A 66 -11.12 13.83 12.80
N VAL A 67 -10.08 13.04 13.16
CA VAL A 67 -8.98 12.71 12.25
C VAL A 67 -9.46 12.00 10.98
N ILE A 68 -10.36 11.02 11.12
CA ILE A 68 -10.90 10.26 10.01
C ILE A 68 -11.74 11.17 9.09
N LYS A 69 -12.55 12.05 9.64
CA LYS A 69 -13.38 12.99 8.87
C LYS A 69 -12.52 13.90 7.98
N GLU A 70 -11.53 14.56 8.55
CA GLU A 70 -10.63 15.45 7.82
C GLU A 70 -9.82 14.70 6.74
N ALA A 71 -9.43 13.47 7.03
CA ALA A 71 -8.70 12.63 6.09
C ALA A 71 -9.60 12.08 4.98
N ASP A 72 -10.89 11.79 5.23
CA ASP A 72 -11.87 11.44 4.20
C ASP A 72 -12.08 12.60 3.21
N GLU A 73 -12.18 13.84 3.72
CA GLU A 73 -12.28 15.03 2.86
C GLU A 73 -11.04 15.20 1.97
N THR A 74 -9.86 14.94 2.54
CA THR A 74 -8.61 14.99 1.79
C THR A 74 -8.51 13.87 0.77
N LEU A 75 -8.99 12.65 1.10
CA LEU A 75 -9.04 11.53 0.17
C LEU A 75 -9.83 11.87 -1.09
N LEU A 76 -10.99 12.52 -0.95
CA LEU A 76 -11.81 12.93 -2.10
C LEU A 76 -11.05 13.90 -3.03
N LYS A 77 -10.22 14.79 -2.45
CA LYS A 77 -9.42 15.75 -3.23
C LYS A 77 -8.28 15.07 -4.02
N THR A 78 -7.85 13.87 -3.65
CA THR A 78 -6.76 13.16 -4.36
C THR A 78 -7.08 12.90 -5.83
N THR A 79 -8.34 12.74 -6.19
CA THR A 79 -8.80 12.57 -7.57
C THR A 79 -8.34 13.71 -8.49
N ASP A 80 -8.33 14.96 -7.99
CA ASP A 80 -7.91 16.11 -8.76
C ASP A 80 -6.39 16.40 -8.69
N MET A 81 -5.67 15.78 -7.76
CA MET A 81 -4.24 16.04 -7.54
C MET A 81 -3.34 15.26 -8.50
N LEU A 82 -3.77 14.10 -8.98
CA LEU A 82 -3.00 13.27 -9.91
C LEU A 82 -3.74 13.06 -11.22
N PRO A 83 -3.09 13.34 -12.37
CA PRO A 83 -3.72 13.19 -13.70
C PRO A 83 -4.33 11.80 -13.92
N ALA A 84 -3.64 10.72 -13.49
CA ALA A 84 -4.13 9.36 -13.62
C ALA A 84 -5.40 9.08 -12.79
N LEU A 85 -5.50 9.65 -11.57
CA LEU A 85 -6.70 9.52 -10.74
C LEU A 85 -7.86 10.33 -11.31
N LYS A 86 -7.56 11.52 -11.84
CA LYS A 86 -8.55 12.38 -12.48
C LYS A 86 -9.13 11.75 -13.73
N GLU A 87 -8.28 11.18 -14.58
CA GLU A 87 -8.69 10.48 -15.82
C GLU A 87 -9.55 9.25 -15.50
N ALA A 88 -9.17 8.48 -14.45
CA ALA A 88 -9.92 7.32 -14.00
C ALA A 88 -11.17 7.67 -13.16
N GLY A 89 -11.33 8.91 -12.71
CA GLY A 89 -12.44 9.33 -11.84
C GLY A 89 -12.44 8.66 -10.47
N VAL A 90 -11.26 8.29 -9.93
CA VAL A 90 -11.14 7.54 -8.67
C VAL A 90 -10.25 8.26 -7.66
N VAL A 91 -10.44 7.94 -6.38
CA VAL A 91 -9.57 8.39 -5.29
C VAL A 91 -8.32 7.51 -5.19
N ASP A 92 -7.30 7.97 -4.47
CA ASP A 92 -6.11 7.16 -4.21
C ASP A 92 -6.44 5.91 -3.39
N ALA A 93 -6.13 4.73 -3.95
CA ALA A 93 -6.43 3.43 -3.32
C ALA A 93 -5.63 3.21 -2.02
N GLY A 94 -4.39 3.70 -1.95
CA GLY A 94 -3.55 3.62 -0.76
C GLY A 94 -4.11 4.47 0.38
N GLY A 95 -4.51 5.71 0.10
CA GLY A 95 -5.16 6.61 1.05
C GLY A 95 -6.50 6.04 1.54
N LYS A 96 -7.30 5.48 0.64
CA LYS A 96 -8.55 4.80 1.00
C LYS A 96 -8.29 3.60 1.94
N GLY A 97 -7.26 2.80 1.65
CA GLY A 97 -6.84 1.68 2.51
C GLY A 97 -6.42 2.12 3.91
N LEU A 98 -5.64 3.21 4.02
CA LEU A 98 -5.26 3.79 5.31
C LEU A 98 -6.49 4.18 6.14
N LEU A 99 -7.46 4.84 5.51
CA LEU A 99 -8.71 5.22 6.19
C LEU A 99 -9.55 4.02 6.61
N PHE A 100 -9.58 2.94 5.85
CA PHE A 100 -10.24 1.71 6.28
C PHE A 100 -9.60 1.12 7.54
N ILE A 101 -8.28 1.18 7.68
CA ILE A 101 -7.57 0.74 8.90
C ILE A 101 -7.98 1.61 10.08
N LEU A 102 -8.00 2.92 9.94
CA LEU A 102 -8.39 3.84 11.01
C LEU A 102 -9.86 3.69 11.40
N LYS A 103 -10.76 3.54 10.41
CA LYS A 103 -12.19 3.27 10.65
C LYS A 103 -12.41 1.93 11.37
N GLY A 104 -11.62 0.91 11.03
CA GLY A 104 -11.64 -0.38 11.74
C GLY A 104 -11.18 -0.26 13.19
N ALA A 105 -10.13 0.53 13.46
CA ALA A 105 -9.66 0.80 14.81
C ALA A 105 -10.74 1.52 15.65
N LEU A 106 -11.35 2.57 15.09
CA LEU A 106 -12.44 3.30 15.75
C LEU A 106 -13.66 2.40 16.01
N TYR A 107 -14.03 1.58 15.03
CA TYR A 107 -15.13 0.62 15.21
C TYR A 107 -14.88 -0.34 16.36
N ASN A 108 -13.67 -0.88 16.47
CA ASN A 108 -13.29 -1.78 17.56
C ASN A 108 -13.30 -1.09 18.93
N LEU A 109 -12.84 0.16 19.00
CA LEU A 109 -12.91 0.95 20.24
C LEU A 109 -14.35 1.13 20.70
N LYS A 110 -15.27 1.52 19.81
CA LYS A 110 -16.69 1.73 20.13
C LYS A 110 -17.44 0.46 20.48
N SER A 111 -17.06 -0.67 19.87
CA SER A 111 -17.79 -1.95 20.04
C SER A 111 -17.30 -2.76 21.24
N GLY A 112 -16.19 -2.38 21.87
CA GLY A 112 -15.49 -3.19 22.88
C GLY A 112 -14.83 -4.44 22.29
N SER A 113 -13.98 -5.10 23.05
CA SER A 113 -13.14 -6.24 22.62
C SER A 113 -13.89 -7.52 22.20
N ASP A 114 -15.22 -7.54 22.30
CA ASP A 114 -16.07 -8.70 21.98
C ASP A 114 -16.70 -8.65 20.58
N ALA A 115 -16.39 -7.63 19.79
CA ALA A 115 -16.81 -7.59 18.39
C ALA A 115 -15.97 -8.56 17.55
N VAL A 116 -16.21 -9.87 17.72
CA VAL A 116 -15.90 -10.85 16.68
C VAL A 116 -16.51 -10.32 15.40
N LEU A 117 -15.68 -10.15 14.36
CA LEU A 117 -16.10 -9.73 13.03
C LEU A 117 -17.17 -10.70 12.51
N ASN A 118 -18.40 -10.54 12.95
CA ASN A 118 -19.55 -11.05 12.24
C ASN A 118 -19.67 -10.21 10.96
N THR A 119 -18.91 -10.62 9.95
CA THR A 119 -19.15 -10.21 8.58
C THR A 119 -20.47 -10.83 8.12
N GLU A 120 -21.57 -10.40 8.72
CA GLU A 120 -22.84 -10.50 8.03
C GLU A 120 -22.80 -9.45 6.92
N ASN A 121 -22.65 -9.95 5.70
CA ASN A 121 -22.85 -9.23 4.46
C ASN A 121 -24.20 -8.48 4.51
N LYS A 122 -24.21 -7.26 5.02
CA LYS A 122 -25.19 -6.29 4.58
C LYS A 122 -24.73 -5.79 3.23
N ASN A 123 -25.28 -6.38 2.19
CA ASN A 123 -25.28 -5.84 0.85
C ASN A 123 -25.65 -4.36 0.90
N THR A 124 -24.68 -3.49 0.89
CA THR A 124 -24.85 -2.14 0.39
C THR A 124 -24.57 -2.22 -1.09
N GLU A 125 -25.67 -2.35 -1.84
CA GLU A 125 -25.73 -2.10 -3.27
C GLU A 125 -25.16 -0.71 -3.55
N SER A 126 -23.96 -0.66 -4.02
CA SER A 126 -23.45 0.30 -4.98
C SER A 126 -22.18 -0.31 -5.60
N THR A 127 -22.36 -1.38 -6.36
CA THR A 127 -21.41 -1.75 -7.40
C THR A 127 -21.59 -0.73 -8.53
N GLU A 128 -21.00 0.47 -8.38
CA GLU A 128 -20.58 1.21 -9.54
C GLU A 128 -19.56 0.30 -10.25
N ASN A 129 -19.93 -0.15 -11.45
CA ASN A 129 -19.05 -0.85 -12.36
C ASN A 129 -17.89 0.10 -12.67
N ILE A 130 -16.83 0.02 -11.87
CA ILE A 130 -15.57 0.69 -12.18
C ILE A 130 -15.04 -0.03 -13.42
N ASP A 131 -15.07 0.65 -14.55
CA ASP A 131 -14.46 0.17 -15.78
C ASP A 131 -12.94 0.10 -15.56
N ILE A 132 -12.47 -1.10 -15.19
CA ILE A 132 -11.05 -1.38 -14.90
C ILE A 132 -10.20 -1.24 -16.18
N SER A 133 -10.83 -1.15 -17.37
CA SER A 133 -10.13 -0.98 -18.63
C SER A 133 -9.43 0.39 -18.74
N ALA A 134 -9.91 1.42 -18.04
CA ALA A 134 -9.32 2.76 -18.04
C ALA A 134 -8.01 2.84 -17.21
N LEU A 135 -7.72 1.88 -16.32
CA LEU A 135 -6.53 1.84 -15.48
C LEU A 135 -5.27 1.29 -16.17
N SER A 136 -5.36 0.89 -17.44
CA SER A 136 -4.27 0.24 -18.20
C SER A 136 -3.60 1.14 -19.23
N THR A 137 -3.46 2.44 -18.97
CA THR A 137 -2.90 3.39 -19.96
C THR A 137 -1.37 3.45 -20.01
N VAL A 138 -0.65 2.78 -19.12
CA VAL A 138 0.82 2.67 -19.26
C VAL A 138 1.13 1.55 -20.24
N LYS A 139 1.56 1.87 -21.46
CA LYS A 139 2.00 0.85 -22.42
C LYS A 139 3.27 0.18 -21.92
N ALA A 140 3.41 -1.16 -22.13
CA ALA A 140 4.62 -1.90 -21.75
C ALA A 140 5.91 -1.28 -22.30
N GLU A 141 5.80 -0.54 -23.42
CA GLU A 141 6.88 0.19 -24.08
C GLU A 141 7.36 1.40 -23.27
N ASP A 142 6.51 1.99 -22.42
CA ASP A 142 6.84 3.17 -21.60
C ASP A 142 7.56 2.80 -20.30
N ILE A 143 7.71 1.51 -19.99
CA ILE A 143 8.40 1.03 -18.79
C ILE A 143 9.92 1.11 -19.00
N LYS A 144 10.52 2.19 -18.51
CA LYS A 144 11.96 2.45 -18.61
C LYS A 144 12.80 1.42 -17.86
N PHE A 145 12.41 1.08 -16.63
CA PHE A 145 13.06 0.09 -15.78
C PHE A 145 12.13 -1.11 -15.60
N GLY A 146 12.54 -2.26 -16.14
CA GLY A 146 11.66 -3.40 -16.36
C GLY A 146 11.45 -4.31 -15.14
N TYR A 147 12.29 -4.25 -14.12
CA TYR A 147 12.22 -5.15 -12.98
C TYR A 147 11.94 -4.40 -11.68
N CYS A 148 10.83 -4.75 -11.04
CA CYS A 148 10.54 -4.40 -9.65
C CYS A 148 11.38 -5.34 -8.77
N THR A 149 12.31 -4.77 -8.00
CA THR A 149 13.25 -5.53 -7.15
C THR A 149 13.04 -5.11 -5.70
N GLU A 150 12.69 -6.06 -4.85
CA GLU A 150 12.37 -5.83 -3.45
C GLU A 150 13.08 -6.85 -2.57
N PHE A 151 13.64 -6.41 -1.44
CA PHE A 151 14.31 -7.28 -0.46
C PHE A 151 14.55 -6.55 0.87
N PHE A 152 14.91 -7.34 1.86
CA PHE A 152 15.41 -6.87 3.15
C PHE A 152 16.90 -7.16 3.27
N ILE A 153 17.69 -6.19 3.75
CA ILE A 153 19.07 -6.40 4.18
C ILE A 153 19.05 -6.58 5.69
N LEU A 154 19.44 -7.75 6.15
CA LEU A 154 19.59 -8.06 7.57
C LEU A 154 20.98 -7.59 8.01
N LYS A 155 21.04 -6.36 8.49
CA LYS A 155 22.27 -5.78 9.01
C LYS A 155 21.98 -4.94 10.23
N PRO A 156 22.46 -5.35 11.38
CA PRO A 156 22.42 -4.49 12.54
C PRO A 156 23.40 -3.31 12.34
N ASN A 157 22.95 -2.10 12.68
CA ASN A 157 23.77 -0.90 12.81
C ASN A 157 24.47 -0.41 11.53
N ALA A 158 23.75 -0.22 10.43
CA ALA A 158 24.27 0.49 9.27
C ALA A 158 24.50 1.98 9.61
N SER A 159 25.68 2.50 9.32
CA SER A 159 25.96 3.93 9.48
C SER A 159 25.16 4.77 8.47
N GLU A 160 24.89 6.03 8.79
CA GLU A 160 24.22 6.96 7.85
C GLU A 160 24.94 7.05 6.52
N LYS A 161 26.28 7.05 6.55
CA LYS A 161 27.10 7.07 5.33
C LYS A 161 26.89 5.84 4.45
N GLU A 162 26.84 4.64 5.03
CA GLU A 162 26.57 3.40 4.27
C GLU A 162 25.17 3.41 3.65
N LEU A 163 24.19 3.98 4.35
CA LEU A 163 22.82 4.16 3.83
C LEU A 163 22.80 5.16 2.68
N ASP A 164 23.49 6.28 2.78
CA ASP A 164 23.56 7.28 1.72
C ASP A 164 24.31 6.73 0.49
N ASP A 165 25.43 6.02 0.68
CA ASP A 165 26.17 5.36 -0.41
C ASP A 165 25.30 4.31 -1.14
N LEU A 166 24.48 3.55 -0.40
CA LEU A 166 23.53 2.60 -0.99
C LEU A 166 22.46 3.34 -1.77
N LYS A 167 21.90 4.39 -1.19
CA LYS A 167 20.86 5.22 -1.80
C LYS A 167 21.31 5.86 -3.10
N GLU A 168 22.49 6.48 -3.12
CA GLU A 168 23.08 7.07 -4.34
C GLU A 168 23.29 6.00 -5.42
N PHE A 169 23.83 4.84 -5.05
CA PHE A 169 24.00 3.74 -5.98
C PHE A 169 22.66 3.30 -6.58
N LEU A 170 21.63 3.07 -5.75
CA LEU A 170 20.32 2.61 -6.22
C LEU A 170 19.64 3.65 -7.13
N LEU A 171 19.78 4.95 -6.82
CA LEU A 171 19.30 6.03 -7.67
C LEU A 171 19.96 6.08 -9.03
N SER A 172 21.26 5.72 -9.11
CA SER A 172 21.97 5.64 -10.38
C SER A 172 21.53 4.46 -11.24
N MET A 173 20.97 3.41 -10.62
CA MET A 173 20.61 2.14 -11.27
C MET A 173 19.14 2.04 -11.66
N GLY A 174 18.28 2.94 -11.15
CA GLY A 174 16.84 2.81 -11.36
C GLY A 174 16.01 4.00 -10.93
N ASP A 175 14.72 3.78 -10.83
CA ASP A 175 13.74 4.74 -10.30
C ASP A 175 12.83 4.09 -9.24
N SER A 176 11.82 4.84 -8.78
CA SER A 176 10.83 4.38 -7.79
C SER A 176 11.46 3.81 -6.52
N LEU A 177 12.65 4.34 -6.15
CA LEU A 177 13.38 3.89 -4.97
C LEU A 177 12.60 4.20 -3.69
N MET A 178 12.41 3.16 -2.88
CA MET A 178 12.01 3.25 -1.48
C MET A 178 13.07 2.53 -0.64
N LEU A 179 13.67 3.26 0.29
CA LEU A 179 14.66 2.74 1.22
C LEU A 179 14.23 3.12 2.64
N VAL A 180 13.89 2.11 3.44
CA VAL A 180 13.49 2.26 4.84
C VAL A 180 14.48 1.51 5.70
N SER A 181 15.15 2.21 6.61
CA SER A 181 16.10 1.61 7.54
C SER A 181 15.55 1.61 8.95
N ASP A 182 15.70 0.48 9.61
CA ASP A 182 15.58 0.29 11.05
C ASP A 182 16.92 -0.21 11.61
N ASP A 183 17.02 -0.34 12.93
CA ASP A 183 18.25 -0.75 13.63
C ASP A 183 18.74 -2.16 13.20
N GLU A 184 17.81 -3.05 12.82
CA GLU A 184 18.10 -4.44 12.46
C GLU A 184 17.96 -4.73 10.97
N VAL A 185 17.15 -3.94 10.24
CA VAL A 185 16.73 -4.28 8.88
C VAL A 185 16.67 -3.04 7.99
N ILE A 186 17.14 -3.18 6.75
CA ILE A 186 16.94 -2.17 5.71
C ILE A 186 16.01 -2.78 4.65
N LYS A 187 14.82 -2.22 4.46
CA LYS A 187 13.94 -2.56 3.35
C LYS A 187 14.32 -1.75 2.12
N VAL A 188 14.48 -2.44 0.99
CA VAL A 188 14.76 -1.83 -0.31
C VAL A 188 13.68 -2.23 -1.31
N HIS A 189 13.19 -1.26 -2.06
CA HIS A 189 12.37 -1.43 -3.25
C HIS A 189 12.89 -0.49 -4.33
N VAL A 190 13.16 -1.00 -5.53
CA VAL A 190 13.65 -0.22 -6.67
C VAL A 190 13.22 -0.82 -7.99
N HIS A 191 12.87 0.02 -8.96
CA HIS A 191 12.68 -0.39 -10.34
C HIS A 191 14.00 -0.24 -11.10
N THR A 192 14.54 -1.32 -11.64
CA THR A 192 15.84 -1.34 -12.30
C THR A 192 15.86 -2.27 -13.52
N ASN A 193 16.82 -2.08 -14.42
CA ASN A 193 17.12 -3.06 -15.47
C ASN A 193 18.27 -4.01 -15.07
N HIS A 194 18.90 -3.78 -13.90
CA HIS A 194 20.06 -4.53 -13.44
C HIS A 194 19.86 -5.06 -12.00
N PRO A 195 18.83 -5.91 -11.75
CA PRO A 195 18.55 -6.41 -10.41
C PRO A 195 19.75 -7.16 -9.78
N GLY A 196 20.55 -7.86 -10.59
CA GLY A 196 21.73 -8.55 -10.10
C GLY A 196 22.77 -7.62 -9.47
N LEU A 197 23.03 -6.44 -10.07
CA LEU A 197 23.98 -5.47 -9.52
C LEU A 197 23.46 -4.84 -8.22
N VAL A 198 22.16 -4.62 -8.14
CA VAL A 198 21.48 -4.12 -6.93
C VAL A 198 21.63 -5.12 -5.79
N ILE A 199 21.40 -6.41 -6.06
CA ILE A 199 21.57 -7.50 -5.09
C ILE A 199 23.03 -7.62 -4.64
N GLU A 200 23.97 -7.60 -5.57
CA GLU A 200 25.41 -7.69 -5.26
C GLU A 200 25.89 -6.54 -4.37
N LYS A 201 25.42 -5.31 -4.64
CA LYS A 201 25.72 -4.16 -3.78
C LYS A 201 25.13 -4.33 -2.38
N ALA A 202 23.90 -4.81 -2.29
CA ALA A 202 23.22 -5.03 -1.03
C ALA A 202 23.87 -6.13 -0.17
N LEU A 203 24.36 -7.21 -0.80
CA LEU A 203 25.08 -8.30 -0.14
C LEU A 203 26.37 -7.85 0.55
N LYS A 204 27.00 -6.76 0.10
CA LYS A 204 28.18 -6.17 0.77
C LYS A 204 27.81 -5.54 2.12
N MET A 205 26.54 -5.24 2.34
CA MET A 205 26.07 -4.63 3.58
C MET A 205 25.55 -5.65 4.59
N GLY A 206 25.00 -6.77 4.14
CA GLY A 206 24.44 -7.80 5.02
C GLY A 206 23.79 -8.94 4.26
N ALA A 207 23.24 -9.90 5.02
CA ALA A 207 22.48 -11.01 4.45
C ALA A 207 21.13 -10.50 3.90
N LEU A 208 20.65 -11.12 2.82
CA LEU A 208 19.36 -10.74 2.21
C LEU A 208 18.27 -11.72 2.61
N ASN A 209 17.06 -11.17 2.78
CA ASN A 209 15.84 -11.94 3.03
C ASN A 209 14.67 -11.38 2.20
N GLY A 210 13.64 -12.20 1.94
CA GLY A 210 12.44 -11.78 1.23
C GLY A 210 12.70 -11.23 -0.18
N LEU A 211 13.72 -11.78 -0.88
CA LEU A 211 14.09 -11.34 -2.22
C LEU A 211 12.96 -11.63 -3.20
N LYS A 212 12.50 -10.59 -3.88
CA LYS A 212 11.47 -10.64 -4.90
C LYS A 212 11.89 -9.82 -6.12
N ILE A 213 11.82 -10.42 -7.31
CA ILE A 213 12.11 -9.76 -8.58
C ILE A 213 10.98 -10.07 -9.54
N ASP A 214 10.20 -9.05 -9.89
CA ASP A 214 9.08 -9.17 -10.83
C ASP A 214 9.39 -8.44 -12.13
N ASN A 215 9.16 -9.10 -13.27
CA ASN A 215 9.21 -8.44 -14.57
C ASN A 215 7.90 -7.68 -14.83
N MET A 216 7.95 -6.37 -14.67
CA MET A 216 6.78 -5.50 -14.80
C MET A 216 6.19 -5.48 -16.22
N ARG A 217 7.02 -5.72 -17.25
CA ARG A 217 6.53 -5.81 -18.64
C ARG A 217 5.65 -7.03 -18.85
N ILE A 218 5.99 -8.17 -18.24
CA ILE A 218 5.19 -9.40 -18.30
C ILE A 218 3.91 -9.25 -17.47
N GLN A 219 3.98 -8.67 -16.28
CA GLN A 219 2.79 -8.44 -15.46
C GLN A 219 1.76 -7.56 -16.17
N HIS A 220 2.22 -6.58 -16.94
CA HIS A 220 1.36 -5.70 -17.72
C HIS A 220 0.68 -6.44 -18.87
N THR A 221 1.41 -7.30 -19.59
CA THR A 221 0.88 -8.10 -20.69
C THR A 221 -0.19 -9.09 -20.20
N ASN A 222 0.05 -9.77 -19.09
CA ASN A 222 -0.90 -10.71 -18.50
C ASN A 222 -2.21 -10.04 -18.03
N LYS A 223 -2.16 -8.78 -17.56
CA LYS A 223 -3.37 -8.03 -17.22
C LYS A 223 -4.22 -7.70 -18.44
N ILE A 224 -3.59 -7.41 -19.59
CA ILE A 224 -4.29 -7.13 -20.85
C ILE A 224 -4.96 -8.40 -21.39
N ASP A 225 -4.32 -9.55 -21.27
CA ASP A 225 -4.89 -10.84 -21.70
C ASP A 225 -6.10 -11.26 -20.86
N PHE A 226 -6.10 -10.97 -19.55
CA PHE A 226 -7.27 -11.20 -18.68
C PHE A 226 -8.45 -10.29 -19.03
N SER A 227 -8.22 -9.04 -19.40
CA SER A 227 -9.28 -8.12 -19.83
C SER A 227 -9.89 -8.50 -21.17
N ASN A 228 -9.08 -9.05 -22.10
CA ASN A 228 -9.54 -9.55 -23.40
C ASN A 228 -10.24 -10.92 -23.33
N SER A 229 -10.00 -11.70 -22.27
CA SER A 229 -10.64 -13.00 -22.06
C SER A 229 -12.06 -12.90 -21.49
N ALA A 230 -12.38 -11.79 -20.82
CA ALA A 230 -13.73 -11.54 -20.26
C ALA A 230 -14.80 -11.23 -21.32
N GLY A 231 -14.42 -11.07 -22.59
CA GLY A 231 -15.32 -10.74 -23.70
C GLY A 231 -15.76 -11.91 -24.59
N LYS A 232 -15.38 -13.14 -24.29
CA LYS A 232 -15.90 -14.31 -25.03
C LYS A 232 -17.14 -14.86 -24.35
N ASN A 233 -18.27 -14.76 -25.04
CA ASN A 233 -19.58 -15.29 -24.67
C ASN A 233 -19.47 -16.68 -24.05
N GLU A 234 -19.61 -16.79 -22.74
CA GLU A 234 -19.97 -18.06 -22.12
C GLU A 234 -21.47 -18.28 -22.36
N GLU A 235 -21.80 -19.44 -22.97
CA GLU A 235 -23.17 -19.94 -23.03
C GLU A 235 -23.73 -19.95 -21.58
N LYS A 236 -24.86 -19.31 -21.38
CA LYS A 236 -25.57 -19.27 -20.09
C LYS A 236 -25.91 -20.70 -19.66
N SER A 237 -25.05 -21.31 -18.87
CA SER A 237 -25.41 -22.51 -18.13
C SER A 237 -26.38 -22.16 -17.01
N GLU A 238 -27.33 -23.05 -16.72
CA GLU A 238 -28.29 -22.87 -15.62
C GLU A 238 -27.55 -22.65 -14.26
N PRO A 239 -28.05 -21.77 -13.38
CA PRO A 239 -27.41 -21.46 -12.13
C PRO A 239 -27.29 -22.68 -11.23
N LYS A 240 -26.06 -23.11 -10.94
CA LYS A 240 -25.78 -24.21 -10.01
C LYS A 240 -26.03 -23.76 -8.57
N LYS A 241 -26.61 -24.64 -7.75
CA LYS A 241 -26.96 -24.36 -6.34
C LYS A 241 -25.74 -24.07 -5.43
N ARG A 242 -24.52 -24.38 -5.86
CA ARG A 242 -23.28 -24.14 -5.13
C ARG A 242 -22.16 -23.85 -6.12
N GLY A 243 -21.30 -22.92 -5.81
CA GLY A 243 -20.08 -22.59 -6.53
C GLY A 243 -18.88 -22.62 -5.60
N PHE A 244 -17.72 -23.03 -6.11
CA PHE A 244 -16.45 -22.98 -5.39
C PHE A 244 -15.56 -21.94 -6.08
N ILE A 245 -14.93 -21.07 -5.27
CA ILE A 245 -13.90 -20.15 -5.74
C ILE A 245 -12.59 -20.63 -5.16
N SER A 246 -11.61 -20.90 -6.03
CA SER A 246 -10.26 -21.26 -5.63
C SER A 246 -9.25 -20.35 -6.30
N VAL A 247 -8.24 -19.91 -5.56
CA VAL A 247 -7.08 -19.20 -6.09
C VAL A 247 -5.92 -20.17 -6.05
N SER A 248 -5.43 -20.56 -7.23
CA SER A 248 -4.31 -21.48 -7.37
C SER A 248 -3.09 -20.79 -7.98
N ALA A 249 -1.89 -21.21 -7.57
CA ALA A 249 -0.64 -20.77 -8.16
C ALA A 249 -0.03 -21.93 -8.96
N GLY A 250 -0.16 -21.83 -10.31
CA GLY A 250 0.42 -22.80 -11.24
C GLY A 250 -0.60 -23.65 -11.99
N SER A 251 -0.29 -23.97 -13.25
CA SER A 251 -1.18 -24.66 -14.20
C SER A 251 -1.64 -26.06 -13.77
N GLY A 252 -0.84 -26.76 -12.95
CA GLY A 252 -1.20 -28.09 -12.47
C GLY A 252 -2.37 -28.10 -11.49
N PHE A 253 -2.50 -27.07 -10.64
CA PHE A 253 -3.64 -26.92 -9.75
C PHE A 253 -4.89 -26.43 -10.51
N ASP A 254 -4.72 -25.61 -11.54
CA ASP A 254 -5.82 -25.15 -12.39
C ASP A 254 -6.55 -26.31 -13.09
N GLU A 255 -5.82 -27.33 -13.54
CA GLU A 255 -6.43 -28.54 -14.14
C GLU A 255 -7.24 -29.34 -13.13
N ILE A 256 -6.78 -29.44 -11.89
CA ILE A 256 -7.51 -30.18 -10.84
C ILE A 256 -8.84 -29.46 -10.52
N PHE A 257 -8.81 -28.13 -10.37
CA PHE A 257 -10.01 -27.37 -10.02
C PHE A 257 -11.01 -27.17 -11.16
N LYS A 258 -10.60 -27.29 -12.42
CA LYS A 258 -11.52 -27.27 -13.57
C LYS A 258 -12.40 -28.53 -13.69
N ASN A 259 -12.00 -29.61 -13.02
CA ASN A 259 -12.67 -30.90 -13.09
C ASN A 259 -13.55 -31.23 -11.87
N ILE A 260 -13.71 -30.27 -10.94
CA ILE A 260 -14.60 -30.33 -9.77
C ILE A 260 -15.81 -29.40 -9.99
#